data_5a650ecda9d20506cbda1e22cb824674
#
_entry.id   5a650ecda9d20506cbda1e22cb824674
#
_cell.length_a   1.000
_cell.length_b   1.000
_cell.length_c   1.000
_cell.angle_alpha   90.00
_cell.angle_beta   90.00
_cell.angle_gamma   90.00
#
_symmetry.space_group_name_H-M   'P 1'
#
loop_
_entity.id
_entity.type
_entity.pdbx_description
1 polymer ?
#
loop_
_entity_poly.entity_id
_entity_poly.type
_entity_poly.pdbx_seq_one_letter_code
_entity_poly.pdbx_strand_id
1 'polypeptide(L)'
;WGTITIAAILTSLNLFPLGGELITNVFSPELQHHPYLKTGWQQEEVVKEILADSPYLRSTLGVLPSTPELNQHTFSFYGGKHNSQVAGRQVGVREEDIEKDVNSLDWFLTKTGEQGSVPDVQKKIVNRVATRPDFQVEKTWQLPDDSTLSLHRKIDPSVTVKPLENAPKQVELREIAIAEKASPNQPISVVYKWAGDWQQLKSGIVIVTWQEVDGKDYWMHDHGIAMGRLMAEKLTPEEQQKGFEVTEKTAMQSAATPGVYRLSAVYLNRETGETYPIKTNAQITIDPQVPKLATPQLDLVTQLRLKSANIGQGLTGIEPIFELTNRINQYDSIQDYVLQADKAFSYRLQQQNPPDKLSLAYGLAISKVLQQDVAGAIKATEEMIKIDPHNPYHYAYQGFIYLYDWQPQAAQKVLDKARQLNPDSEEIKTLNAVAALMGGNLVKAWQLWQSN
;
A
#
# COMPACT_ATOMS: atom_id res chain seq x y z
N TRP A 1 -21.85 -44.61 11.77
CA TRP A 1 -22.14 -43.92 10.51
C TRP A 1 -23.27 -42.90 10.69
N GLY A 2 -24.40 -43.24 11.33
CA GLY A 2 -25.52 -42.28 11.51
C GLY A 2 -25.15 -40.97 12.18
N THR A 3 -24.32 -41.00 13.23
CA THR A 3 -23.88 -39.80 13.97
C THR A 3 -23.01 -38.86 13.10
N ILE A 4 -22.15 -39.47 12.26
CA ILE A 4 -21.29 -38.69 11.34
C ILE A 4 -22.13 -38.04 10.24
N THR A 5 -23.12 -38.79 9.72
CA THR A 5 -24.03 -38.26 8.69
C THR A 5 -24.88 -37.11 9.24
N ILE A 6 -25.41 -37.24 10.46
CA ILE A 6 -26.18 -36.17 11.12
C ILE A 6 -25.28 -34.93 11.37
N ALA A 7 -24.07 -35.14 11.89
CA ALA A 7 -23.12 -34.03 12.09
C ALA A 7 -22.77 -33.32 10.79
N ALA A 8 -22.53 -34.08 9.70
CA ALA A 8 -22.26 -33.51 8.39
C ALA A 8 -23.44 -32.71 7.82
N ILE A 9 -24.68 -33.24 7.99
CA ILE A 9 -25.89 -32.52 7.58
C ILE A 9 -26.08 -31.24 8.38
N LEU A 10 -25.94 -31.29 9.70
CA LEU A 10 -26.05 -30.09 10.55
C LEU A 10 -24.98 -29.06 10.24
N THR A 11 -23.75 -29.51 10.01
CA THR A 11 -22.64 -28.62 9.60
C THR A 11 -22.92 -27.99 8.22
N SER A 12 -23.42 -28.80 7.27
CA SER A 12 -23.78 -28.28 5.94
C SER A 12 -24.94 -27.29 5.99
N LEU A 13 -25.95 -27.54 6.82
CA LEU A 13 -27.06 -26.60 7.03
C LEU A 13 -26.62 -25.33 7.74
N ASN A 14 -25.59 -25.40 8.59
CA ASN A 14 -24.97 -24.21 9.23
C ASN A 14 -24.10 -23.40 8.27
N LEU A 15 -23.46 -24.05 7.31
CA LEU A 15 -22.56 -23.36 6.35
C LEU A 15 -23.32 -22.85 5.12
N PHE A 16 -24.44 -23.48 4.76
CA PHE A 16 -25.20 -23.18 3.55
C PHE A 16 -26.68 -23.02 3.88
N PRO A 17 -27.33 -21.88 3.55
CA PRO A 17 -28.75 -21.63 3.81
C PRO A 17 -29.63 -22.45 2.88
N LEU A 18 -29.62 -23.78 3.04
CA LEU A 18 -30.43 -24.70 2.27
C LEU A 18 -31.82 -24.86 2.90
N GLY A 19 -32.86 -24.54 2.16
CA GLY A 19 -34.26 -24.81 2.57
C GLY A 19 -35.05 -23.57 3.02
N GLY A 20 -34.55 -22.35 2.85
CA GLY A 20 -35.24 -21.08 3.15
C GLY A 20 -35.28 -20.70 4.63
N GLU A 21 -35.90 -19.57 4.91
CA GLU A 21 -35.90 -18.94 6.25
C GLU A 21 -36.40 -19.84 7.39
N LEU A 22 -37.45 -20.63 7.16
CA LEU A 22 -38.02 -21.47 8.19
C LEU A 22 -37.06 -22.56 8.68
N ILE A 23 -36.30 -23.17 7.77
CA ILE A 23 -35.33 -24.22 8.12
C ILE A 23 -34.08 -23.58 8.71
N THR A 24 -33.63 -22.46 8.16
CA THR A 24 -32.47 -21.69 8.66
C THR A 24 -32.71 -21.22 10.09
N ASN A 25 -33.91 -20.69 10.40
CA ASN A 25 -34.24 -20.19 11.74
C ASN A 25 -34.22 -21.29 12.80
N VAL A 26 -34.56 -22.53 12.47
CA VAL A 26 -34.62 -23.64 13.42
C VAL A 26 -33.24 -24.30 13.60
N PHE A 27 -32.51 -24.54 12.49
CA PHE A 27 -31.28 -25.36 12.49
C PHE A 27 -29.99 -24.56 12.45
N SER A 28 -30.03 -23.26 12.13
CA SER A 28 -28.86 -22.41 11.98
C SER A 28 -29.17 -20.98 12.38
N PRO A 29 -29.51 -20.72 13.67
CA PRO A 29 -29.84 -19.38 14.12
C PRO A 29 -28.71 -18.37 13.90
N GLU A 30 -27.45 -18.82 13.88
CA GLU A 30 -26.29 -18.01 13.59
C GLU A 30 -26.28 -17.46 12.14
N LEU A 31 -26.87 -18.17 11.17
CA LEU A 31 -26.97 -17.70 9.79
C LEU A 31 -27.90 -16.48 9.64
N GLN A 32 -28.82 -16.24 10.58
CA GLN A 32 -29.66 -15.04 10.59
C GLN A 32 -28.83 -13.76 10.76
N HIS A 33 -27.67 -13.86 11.34
CA HIS A 33 -26.77 -12.74 11.57
C HIS A 33 -25.76 -12.52 10.43
N HIS A 34 -25.79 -13.31 9.37
CA HIS A 34 -24.93 -13.10 8.19
C HIS A 34 -25.44 -11.88 7.39
N PRO A 35 -24.66 -10.77 7.35
CA PRO A 35 -25.12 -9.49 6.80
C PRO A 35 -25.47 -9.57 5.31
N TYR A 36 -24.81 -10.46 4.55
CA TYR A 36 -25.04 -10.63 3.10
C TYR A 36 -26.35 -11.39 2.75
N LEU A 37 -27.01 -12.01 3.71
CA LEU A 37 -28.32 -12.63 3.52
C LEU A 37 -29.48 -11.66 3.70
N LYS A 38 -29.24 -10.48 4.29
CA LYS A 38 -30.25 -9.43 4.51
C LYS A 38 -30.33 -8.51 3.31
N THR A 39 -31.53 -8.28 2.80
CA THR A 39 -31.79 -7.36 1.68
C THR A 39 -32.04 -5.94 2.17
N GLY A 40 -31.87 -4.95 1.27
CA GLY A 40 -32.23 -3.56 1.55
C GLY A 40 -31.13 -2.71 2.19
N TRP A 41 -29.96 -3.27 2.51
CA TRP A 41 -28.83 -2.53 3.13
C TRP A 41 -27.92 -1.82 2.15
N GLN A 42 -28.25 -1.79 0.86
CA GLN A 42 -27.65 -0.98 -0.21
C GLN A 42 -26.17 -1.23 -0.52
N GLN A 43 -25.56 -2.32 -0.02
CA GLN A 43 -24.12 -2.59 -0.22
C GLN A 43 -23.76 -2.65 -1.71
N GLU A 44 -24.57 -3.38 -2.50
CA GLU A 44 -24.32 -3.52 -3.95
C GLU A 44 -24.52 -2.19 -4.70
N GLU A 45 -25.53 -1.40 -4.28
CA GLU A 45 -25.81 -0.12 -4.89
C GLU A 45 -24.70 0.92 -4.62
N VAL A 46 -24.11 0.90 -3.42
CA VAL A 46 -22.93 1.72 -3.10
C VAL A 46 -21.74 1.34 -4.02
N VAL A 47 -21.49 0.05 -4.19
CA VAL A 47 -20.40 -0.43 -5.07
C VAL A 47 -20.66 -0.01 -6.51
N LYS A 48 -21.90 -0.17 -7.02
CA LYS A 48 -22.25 0.25 -8.38
C LYS A 48 -22.09 1.75 -8.60
N GLU A 49 -22.42 2.57 -7.60
CA GLU A 49 -22.26 4.02 -7.69
C GLU A 49 -20.78 4.41 -7.84
N ILE A 50 -19.91 3.82 -7.02
CA ILE A 50 -18.46 4.04 -7.12
C ILE A 50 -17.92 3.61 -8.48
N LEU A 51 -18.34 2.45 -9.00
CA LEU A 51 -17.93 1.95 -10.31
C LEU A 51 -18.43 2.82 -11.47
N ALA A 52 -19.64 3.38 -11.35
CA ALA A 52 -20.19 4.26 -12.38
C ALA A 52 -19.39 5.58 -12.49
N ASP A 53 -18.95 6.13 -11.36
CA ASP A 53 -18.12 7.32 -11.34
C ASP A 53 -16.67 7.07 -11.74
N SER A 54 -16.09 5.98 -11.26
CA SER A 54 -14.66 5.66 -11.41
C SER A 54 -14.44 4.31 -12.10
N PRO A 55 -14.92 4.11 -13.35
CA PRO A 55 -14.95 2.80 -14.02
C PRO A 55 -13.56 2.24 -14.36
N TYR A 56 -12.54 3.08 -14.40
CA TYR A 56 -11.17 2.74 -14.77
C TYR A 56 -10.22 2.58 -13.57
N LEU A 57 -10.75 2.72 -12.34
CA LEU A 57 -9.93 2.74 -11.14
C LEU A 57 -10.36 1.69 -10.12
N ARG A 58 -9.39 1.07 -9.48
CA ARG A 58 -9.63 0.42 -8.20
C ARG A 58 -9.83 1.47 -7.12
N SER A 59 -10.91 1.36 -6.37
CA SER A 59 -11.30 2.30 -5.33
C SER A 59 -11.28 1.65 -3.95
N THR A 60 -10.70 2.34 -2.98
CA THR A 60 -10.80 1.98 -1.57
C THR A 60 -11.87 2.84 -0.91
N LEU A 61 -12.87 2.20 -0.33
CA LEU A 61 -13.98 2.84 0.37
C LEU A 61 -13.70 2.84 1.87
N GLY A 62 -13.55 4.01 2.47
CA GLY A 62 -13.49 4.19 3.93
C GLY A 62 -14.86 3.94 4.55
N VAL A 63 -15.06 2.77 5.15
CA VAL A 63 -16.32 2.38 5.78
C VAL A 63 -16.25 2.79 7.24
N LEU A 64 -17.09 3.77 7.63
CA LEU A 64 -17.09 4.32 8.97
C LEU A 64 -18.05 3.59 9.93
N PRO A 65 -19.25 3.10 9.55
CA PRO A 65 -20.02 2.21 10.40
C PRO A 65 -19.39 0.81 10.48
N SER A 66 -19.67 0.08 11.58
CA SER A 66 -19.26 -1.31 11.79
C SER A 66 -20.37 -2.12 12.42
N THR A 67 -21.53 -2.17 11.74
CA THR A 67 -22.67 -3.03 12.10
C THR A 67 -22.53 -4.39 11.40
N PRO A 68 -23.28 -5.41 11.80
CA PRO A 68 -23.28 -6.71 11.10
C PRO A 68 -23.55 -6.59 9.60
N GLU A 69 -24.45 -5.66 9.21
CA GLU A 69 -24.86 -5.46 7.81
C GLU A 69 -23.92 -4.55 7.02
N LEU A 70 -23.37 -3.52 7.69
CA LEU A 70 -22.55 -2.47 7.07
C LEU A 70 -21.19 -2.38 7.76
N ASN A 71 -20.21 -3.02 7.18
CA ASN A 71 -18.83 -3.00 7.62
C ASN A 71 -17.87 -3.22 6.44
N GLN A 72 -16.57 -3.06 6.66
CA GLN A 72 -15.56 -3.21 5.60
C GLN A 72 -15.62 -4.55 4.86
N HIS A 73 -16.00 -5.63 5.55
CA HIS A 73 -16.02 -6.97 4.96
C HIS A 73 -17.20 -7.14 4.02
N THR A 74 -18.37 -6.58 4.36
CA THR A 74 -19.54 -6.65 3.50
C THR A 74 -19.31 -5.88 2.20
N PHE A 75 -18.71 -4.68 2.24
CA PHE A 75 -18.37 -3.94 1.03
C PHE A 75 -17.27 -4.61 0.21
N SER A 76 -16.26 -5.21 0.84
CA SER A 76 -15.26 -6.01 0.13
C SER A 76 -15.86 -7.25 -0.54
N PHE A 77 -16.84 -7.89 0.10
CA PHE A 77 -17.56 -9.01 -0.49
C PHE A 77 -18.34 -8.59 -1.76
N TYR A 78 -19.10 -7.49 -1.70
CA TYR A 78 -19.83 -6.99 -2.87
C TYR A 78 -18.88 -6.48 -3.95
N GLY A 79 -17.78 -5.83 -3.58
CA GLY A 79 -16.71 -5.45 -4.52
C GLY A 79 -16.06 -6.66 -5.20
N GLY A 80 -15.97 -7.81 -4.49
CA GLY A 80 -15.49 -9.07 -5.05
C GLY A 80 -16.32 -9.58 -6.22
N LYS A 81 -17.63 -9.27 -6.28
CA LYS A 81 -18.49 -9.57 -7.43
C LYS A 81 -18.12 -8.75 -8.68
N HIS A 82 -17.34 -7.70 -8.51
CA HIS A 82 -16.85 -6.77 -9.54
C HIS A 82 -15.30 -6.81 -9.61
N ASN A 83 -14.71 -7.99 -9.63
CA ASN A 83 -13.27 -8.26 -9.72
C ASN A 83 -12.45 -7.55 -8.61
N SER A 84 -13.05 -7.28 -7.45
CA SER A 84 -12.44 -6.53 -6.35
C SER A 84 -12.03 -5.10 -6.73
N GLN A 85 -12.72 -4.48 -7.67
CA GLN A 85 -12.46 -3.11 -8.09
C GLN A 85 -12.83 -2.09 -6.99
N VAL A 86 -13.75 -2.44 -6.08
CA VAL A 86 -14.04 -1.69 -4.85
C VAL A 86 -13.71 -2.54 -3.63
N ALA A 87 -12.96 -1.98 -2.70
CA ALA A 87 -12.63 -2.65 -1.45
C ALA A 87 -12.99 -1.77 -0.24
N GLY A 88 -13.78 -2.31 0.68
CA GLY A 88 -14.08 -1.65 1.95
C GLY A 88 -12.89 -1.73 2.92
N ARG A 89 -12.60 -0.65 3.64
CA ARG A 89 -11.61 -0.60 4.70
C ARG A 89 -12.14 0.19 5.90
N GLN A 90 -11.87 -0.30 7.10
CA GLN A 90 -12.13 0.46 8.31
C GLN A 90 -10.97 1.44 8.53
N VAL A 91 -11.28 2.71 8.66
CA VAL A 91 -10.33 3.81 8.90
C VAL A 91 -10.82 4.68 10.06
N GLY A 92 -10.00 5.63 10.54
CA GLY A 92 -10.36 6.49 11.67
C GLY A 92 -10.29 5.77 13.02
N VAL A 93 -9.39 4.82 13.16
CA VAL A 93 -9.20 4.02 14.40
C VAL A 93 -8.33 4.77 15.41
N ARG A 94 -7.35 5.56 14.95
CA ARG A 94 -6.41 6.32 15.79
C ARG A 94 -6.54 7.81 15.53
N GLU A 95 -6.48 8.60 16.59
CA GLU A 95 -6.64 10.06 16.50
C GLU A 95 -5.55 10.73 15.66
N GLU A 96 -4.32 10.31 15.80
CA GLU A 96 -3.15 10.81 15.07
C GLU A 96 -3.17 10.52 13.56
N ASP A 97 -3.99 9.57 13.13
CA ASP A 97 -4.08 9.16 11.73
C ASP A 97 -5.31 9.74 11.00
N ILE A 98 -6.24 10.41 11.68
CA ILE A 98 -7.50 10.90 11.06
C ILE A 98 -7.24 11.74 9.82
N GLU A 99 -6.35 12.73 9.87
CA GLU A 99 -6.07 13.59 8.72
C GLU A 99 -5.40 12.81 7.58
N LYS A 100 -4.58 11.82 7.90
CA LYS A 100 -3.95 10.95 6.91
C LYS A 100 -4.99 10.06 6.24
N ASP A 101 -5.91 9.48 7.03
CA ASP A 101 -7.00 8.65 6.52
C ASP A 101 -7.90 9.44 5.58
N VAL A 102 -8.34 10.63 6.01
CA VAL A 102 -9.19 11.53 5.19
C VAL A 102 -8.49 11.96 3.90
N ASN A 103 -7.20 12.24 3.95
CA ASN A 103 -6.45 12.68 2.77
C ASN A 103 -6.11 11.54 1.79
N SER A 104 -6.06 10.29 2.27
CA SER A 104 -5.62 9.13 1.46
C SER A 104 -6.72 8.49 0.63
N LEU A 105 -7.99 8.70 0.97
CA LEU A 105 -9.12 8.06 0.31
C LEU A 105 -9.99 9.06 -0.43
N ASP A 106 -10.52 8.63 -1.57
CA ASP A 106 -11.44 9.44 -2.38
C ASP A 106 -12.92 9.18 -2.03
N TRP A 107 -13.21 8.07 -1.31
CA TRP A 107 -14.55 7.62 -0.98
C TRP A 107 -14.73 7.29 0.50
N PHE A 108 -15.81 7.76 1.10
CA PHE A 108 -16.19 7.42 2.47
C PHE A 108 -17.67 7.09 2.56
N LEU A 109 -18.01 6.20 3.50
CA LEU A 109 -19.38 5.84 3.80
C LEU A 109 -19.69 6.17 5.25
N THR A 110 -20.74 6.97 5.47
CA THR A 110 -21.27 7.33 6.79
C THR A 110 -22.68 6.81 6.96
N LYS A 111 -23.09 6.61 8.20
CA LYS A 111 -24.45 6.19 8.56
C LYS A 111 -24.94 7.02 9.74
N THR A 112 -26.25 7.37 9.77
CA THR A 112 -26.89 7.90 10.97
C THR A 112 -27.33 6.76 11.90
N GLY A 113 -27.69 7.07 13.15
CA GLY A 113 -28.18 6.09 14.12
C GLY A 113 -27.07 5.15 14.63
N GLU A 114 -27.40 3.86 14.78
CA GLU A 114 -26.50 2.82 15.32
C GLU A 114 -25.26 2.63 14.42
N GLN A 115 -24.09 2.74 15.03
CA GLN A 115 -22.78 2.65 14.35
C GLN A 115 -22.11 1.27 14.48
N GLY A 116 -22.62 0.41 15.35
CA GLY A 116 -22.01 -0.86 15.70
C GLY A 116 -20.74 -0.69 16.53
N SER A 117 -19.81 -1.62 16.37
CA SER A 117 -18.55 -1.65 17.12
C SER A 117 -17.50 -0.74 16.51
N VAL A 118 -17.55 0.55 16.84
CA VAL A 118 -16.58 1.56 16.36
C VAL A 118 -15.87 2.25 17.52
N PRO A 119 -14.60 2.64 17.36
CA PRO A 119 -13.90 3.47 18.35
C PRO A 119 -14.54 4.86 18.50
N ASP A 120 -14.46 5.47 19.67
CA ASP A 120 -14.97 6.84 19.89
C ASP A 120 -14.33 7.89 18.96
N VAL A 121 -13.10 7.67 18.59
CA VAL A 121 -12.35 8.49 17.61
C VAL A 121 -13.04 8.55 16.24
N GLN A 122 -13.80 7.51 15.87
CA GLN A 122 -14.51 7.43 14.59
C GLN A 122 -15.46 8.63 14.36
N LYS A 123 -16.06 9.18 15.40
CA LYS A 123 -16.92 10.38 15.31
C LYS A 123 -16.16 11.58 14.74
N LYS A 124 -14.85 11.67 15.01
CA LYS A 124 -14.02 12.77 14.49
C LYS A 124 -13.83 12.67 12.99
N ILE A 125 -13.58 11.48 12.45
CA ILE A 125 -13.43 11.31 11.00
C ILE A 125 -14.78 11.49 10.28
N VAL A 126 -15.90 11.01 10.85
CA VAL A 126 -17.24 11.27 10.31
C VAL A 126 -17.48 12.77 10.18
N ASN A 127 -17.20 13.55 11.24
CA ASN A 127 -17.36 15.00 11.20
C ASN A 127 -16.42 15.64 10.16
N ARG A 128 -15.17 15.18 10.06
CA ARG A 128 -14.23 15.69 9.05
C ARG A 128 -14.75 15.49 7.63
N VAL A 129 -15.17 14.29 7.30
CA VAL A 129 -15.74 13.97 5.97
C VAL A 129 -17.01 14.76 5.68
N ALA A 130 -17.88 14.93 6.67
CA ALA A 130 -19.15 15.65 6.51
C ALA A 130 -19.02 17.18 6.40
N THR A 131 -17.94 17.77 6.95
CA THR A 131 -17.79 19.23 7.05
C THR A 131 -16.69 19.82 6.16
N ARG A 132 -15.76 19.03 5.67
CA ARG A 132 -14.71 19.52 4.77
C ARG A 132 -15.27 19.90 3.41
N PRO A 133 -14.84 21.06 2.86
CA PRO A 133 -15.33 21.56 1.58
C PRO A 133 -14.83 20.76 0.36
N ASP A 134 -13.84 19.89 0.55
CA ASP A 134 -13.28 19.03 -0.50
C ASP A 134 -14.00 17.68 -0.66
N PHE A 135 -15.06 17.43 0.15
CA PHE A 135 -15.97 16.30 0.00
C PHE A 135 -17.39 16.78 -0.33
N GLN A 136 -18.07 15.97 -1.12
CA GLN A 136 -19.51 16.12 -1.38
C GLN A 136 -20.23 14.82 -1.07
N VAL A 137 -21.53 14.93 -0.71
CA VAL A 137 -22.41 13.77 -0.65
C VAL A 137 -22.80 13.41 -2.07
N GLU A 138 -22.32 12.27 -2.56
CA GLU A 138 -22.64 11.77 -3.90
C GLU A 138 -24.04 11.18 -3.95
N LYS A 139 -24.39 10.38 -2.94
CA LYS A 139 -25.69 9.73 -2.85
C LYS A 139 -26.07 9.36 -1.43
N THR A 140 -27.38 9.31 -1.17
CA THR A 140 -27.95 8.86 0.10
C THR A 140 -28.99 7.77 -0.12
N TRP A 141 -29.14 6.89 0.85
CA TRP A 141 -30.17 5.84 0.86
C TRP A 141 -30.80 5.75 2.23
N GLN A 142 -32.13 5.49 2.25
CA GLN A 142 -32.82 5.11 3.46
C GLN A 142 -32.62 3.62 3.72
N LEU A 143 -32.27 3.28 4.96
CA LEU A 143 -32.00 1.91 5.38
C LEU A 143 -33.20 1.28 6.09
N PRO A 144 -33.26 -0.05 6.23
CA PRO A 144 -34.35 -0.76 6.90
C PRO A 144 -34.52 -0.45 8.40
N ASP A 145 -33.49 0.15 9.05
CA ASP A 145 -33.51 0.58 10.44
C ASP A 145 -33.84 2.06 10.60
N ASP A 146 -34.48 2.68 9.60
CA ASP A 146 -34.83 4.09 9.53
C ASP A 146 -33.63 5.06 9.58
N SER A 147 -32.40 4.55 9.46
CA SER A 147 -31.21 5.37 9.35
C SER A 147 -30.91 5.75 7.90
N THR A 148 -30.06 6.76 7.71
CA THR A 148 -29.59 7.22 6.41
C THR A 148 -28.16 6.79 6.18
N LEU A 149 -27.89 6.11 5.06
CA LEU A 149 -26.54 5.81 4.55
C LEU A 149 -26.15 6.91 3.58
N SER A 150 -24.94 7.45 3.70
CA SER A 150 -24.44 8.51 2.82
C SER A 150 -23.07 8.12 2.25
N LEU A 151 -22.97 8.14 0.93
CA LEU A 151 -21.71 7.97 0.19
C LEU A 151 -21.12 9.37 -0.06
N HIS A 152 -19.91 9.58 0.44
CA HIS A 152 -19.16 10.82 0.23
C HIS A 152 -18.03 10.60 -0.76
N ARG A 153 -17.86 11.57 -1.66
CA ARG A 153 -16.82 11.57 -2.69
C ARG A 153 -15.95 12.81 -2.55
N LYS A 154 -14.66 12.64 -2.74
CA LYS A 154 -13.72 13.75 -2.86
C LYS A 154 -13.98 14.51 -4.17
N ILE A 155 -14.21 15.83 -4.09
CA ILE A 155 -14.54 16.68 -5.27
C ILE A 155 -13.38 16.68 -6.27
N ASP A 156 -12.16 16.69 -5.75
CA ASP A 156 -10.93 16.68 -6.53
C ASP A 156 -10.12 15.41 -6.19
N PRO A 157 -10.46 14.24 -6.81
CA PRO A 157 -9.85 12.96 -6.47
C PRO A 157 -8.37 12.92 -6.85
N SER A 158 -7.63 12.03 -6.15
CA SER A 158 -6.19 11.86 -6.35
C SER A 158 -5.83 11.34 -7.74
N VAL A 159 -6.71 10.57 -8.37
CA VAL A 159 -6.51 10.06 -9.74
C VAL A 159 -7.79 10.22 -10.54
N THR A 160 -7.64 10.68 -11.79
CA THR A 160 -8.71 10.66 -12.80
C THR A 160 -8.20 10.04 -14.09
N VAL A 161 -9.08 9.33 -14.81
CA VAL A 161 -8.77 8.69 -16.07
C VAL A 161 -9.78 9.12 -17.13
N LYS A 162 -9.30 9.53 -18.29
CA LYS A 162 -10.13 9.94 -19.44
C LYS A 162 -9.73 9.17 -20.68
N PRO A 163 -10.67 8.59 -21.43
CA PRO A 163 -10.39 8.02 -22.73
C PRO A 163 -9.90 9.09 -23.73
N LEU A 164 -8.99 8.69 -24.62
CA LEU A 164 -8.50 9.47 -25.75
C LEU A 164 -8.91 8.77 -27.05
N GLU A 165 -9.08 9.52 -28.13
CA GLU A 165 -9.40 8.93 -29.42
C GLU A 165 -8.28 8.02 -29.94
N ASN A 166 -7.02 8.43 -29.74
CA ASN A 166 -5.83 7.70 -30.19
C ASN A 166 -4.83 7.51 -29.04
N ALA A 167 -4.29 6.30 -28.94
CA ALA A 167 -3.18 6.02 -28.05
C ALA A 167 -1.85 6.50 -28.66
N PRO A 168 -0.98 7.16 -27.89
CA PRO A 168 0.41 7.33 -28.29
C PRO A 168 1.12 5.96 -28.35
N LYS A 169 2.17 5.84 -29.17
CA LYS A 169 2.92 4.57 -29.32
C LYS A 169 3.62 4.11 -28.05
N GLN A 170 3.99 5.05 -27.22
CA GLN A 170 4.64 4.84 -25.92
C GLN A 170 3.99 5.75 -24.89
N VAL A 171 4.08 5.40 -23.62
CA VAL A 171 3.63 6.30 -22.55
C VAL A 171 4.42 7.60 -22.60
N GLU A 172 3.70 8.70 -22.55
CA GLU A 172 4.27 10.06 -22.55
C GLU A 172 3.77 10.86 -21.35
N LEU A 173 4.62 11.75 -20.87
CA LEU A 173 4.26 12.77 -19.89
C LEU A 173 3.79 14.01 -20.65
N ARG A 174 2.46 14.24 -20.70
CA ARG A 174 1.86 15.38 -21.38
C ARG A 174 2.01 16.66 -20.62
N GLU A 175 1.87 16.59 -19.31
CA GLU A 175 1.92 17.76 -18.45
C GLU A 175 2.47 17.38 -17.09
N ILE A 176 3.20 18.29 -16.50
CA ILE A 176 3.57 18.28 -15.08
C ILE A 176 3.25 19.64 -14.49
N ALA A 177 2.43 19.67 -13.45
CA ALA A 177 2.19 20.87 -12.67
C ALA A 177 2.88 20.73 -11.32
N ILE A 178 3.82 21.63 -11.07
CA ILE A 178 4.63 21.69 -9.85
C ILE A 178 4.96 23.16 -9.55
N ALA A 179 5.16 23.49 -8.29
CA ALA A 179 5.62 24.83 -7.90
C ALA A 179 7.01 25.12 -8.50
N GLU A 180 7.24 26.36 -8.95
CA GLU A 180 8.55 26.78 -9.47
C GLU A 180 9.65 26.72 -8.40
N LYS A 181 9.27 26.94 -7.12
CA LYS A 181 10.15 26.90 -5.96
C LYS A 181 9.54 26.12 -4.82
N ALA A 182 10.37 25.43 -4.04
CA ALA A 182 9.96 24.71 -2.83
C ALA A 182 11.04 24.76 -1.76
N SER A 183 10.63 24.53 -0.50
CA SER A 183 11.56 24.40 0.64
C SER A 183 12.32 23.08 0.60
N PRO A 184 13.56 23.02 1.10
CA PRO A 184 14.32 21.79 1.25
C PRO A 184 13.70 20.86 2.32
N ASN A 185 13.87 19.54 2.14
CA ASN A 185 13.37 18.50 3.04
C ASN A 185 11.87 18.61 3.36
N GLN A 186 11.05 18.97 2.37
CA GLN A 186 9.60 19.07 2.53
C GLN A 186 8.88 18.26 1.45
N PRO A 187 7.70 17.69 1.76
CA PRO A 187 6.80 17.18 0.74
C PRO A 187 6.36 18.29 -0.22
N ILE A 188 6.42 18.03 -1.51
CA ILE A 188 6.02 18.93 -2.59
C ILE A 188 4.88 18.27 -3.36
N SER A 189 3.76 18.98 -3.48
CA SER A 189 2.65 18.54 -4.35
C SER A 189 3.08 18.57 -5.80
N VAL A 190 2.71 17.53 -6.53
CA VAL A 190 2.93 17.41 -7.97
C VAL A 190 1.73 16.77 -8.65
N VAL A 191 1.40 17.26 -9.84
CA VAL A 191 0.39 16.66 -10.72
C VAL A 191 1.09 16.19 -11.99
N TYR A 192 0.93 14.92 -12.31
CA TYR A 192 1.38 14.36 -13.58
C TYR A 192 0.17 14.04 -14.47
N LYS A 193 0.28 14.29 -15.78
CA LYS A 193 -0.66 13.80 -16.78
C LYS A 193 0.07 12.86 -17.73
N TRP A 194 -0.24 11.60 -17.62
CA TRP A 194 0.31 10.54 -18.45
C TRP A 194 -0.66 10.19 -19.56
N ALA A 195 -0.16 9.90 -20.75
CA ALA A 195 -0.97 9.34 -21.83
C ALA A 195 -0.31 8.08 -22.41
N GLY A 196 -1.13 7.10 -22.76
CA GLY A 196 -0.67 5.82 -23.29
C GLY A 196 -1.84 4.92 -23.69
N ASP A 197 -1.52 3.73 -24.19
CA ASP A 197 -2.51 2.67 -24.27
C ASP A 197 -2.79 2.08 -22.85
N TRP A 198 -3.92 1.40 -22.73
CA TRP A 198 -4.38 0.88 -21.46
C TRP A 198 -3.37 -0.08 -20.78
N GLN A 199 -2.78 -1.00 -21.56
CA GLN A 199 -1.89 -2.02 -20.99
C GLN A 199 -0.56 -1.41 -20.54
N GLN A 200 0.00 -0.49 -21.32
CA GLN A 200 1.22 0.22 -20.93
C GLN A 200 1.00 1.09 -19.70
N LEU A 201 -0.13 1.82 -19.62
CA LEU A 201 -0.44 2.61 -18.44
C LEU A 201 -0.62 1.73 -17.19
N LYS A 202 -1.38 0.64 -17.31
CA LYS A 202 -1.68 -0.27 -16.21
C LYS A 202 -0.44 -0.98 -15.67
N SER A 203 0.47 -1.44 -16.55
CA SER A 203 1.72 -2.11 -16.16
C SER A 203 2.89 -1.15 -15.96
N GLY A 204 2.67 0.15 -16.18
CA GLY A 204 3.71 1.17 -16.13
C GLY A 204 4.11 1.55 -14.70
N ILE A 205 5.42 1.55 -14.46
CA ILE A 205 6.08 2.24 -13.35
C ILE A 205 6.90 3.37 -13.94
N VAL A 206 6.83 4.54 -13.35
CA VAL A 206 7.67 5.67 -13.73
C VAL A 206 8.82 5.81 -12.74
N ILE A 207 10.03 5.75 -13.27
CA ILE A 207 11.28 5.91 -12.55
C ILE A 207 11.68 7.38 -12.70
N VAL A 208 11.37 8.15 -11.69
CA VAL A 208 11.49 9.62 -11.71
C VAL A 208 12.68 10.05 -10.89
N THR A 209 13.57 10.83 -11.50
CA THR A 209 14.74 11.40 -10.85
C THR A 209 14.79 12.92 -11.09
N TRP A 210 14.90 13.66 -10.02
CA TRP A 210 15.19 15.07 -10.04
C TRP A 210 16.67 15.24 -9.74
N GLN A 211 17.46 15.65 -10.72
CA GLN A 211 18.90 15.81 -10.63
C GLN A 211 19.27 17.28 -10.56
N GLU A 212 20.12 17.65 -9.61
CA GLU A 212 20.72 18.99 -9.54
C GLU A 212 21.46 19.32 -10.84
N VAL A 213 21.23 20.51 -11.40
CA VAL A 213 21.75 20.90 -12.72
C VAL A 213 23.27 21.04 -12.68
N ASP A 214 23.82 21.66 -11.64
CA ASP A 214 25.25 21.97 -11.50
C ASP A 214 25.93 21.16 -10.41
N GLY A 215 25.25 20.16 -9.86
CA GLY A 215 25.73 19.36 -8.73
C GLY A 215 25.51 17.88 -8.89
N LYS A 216 25.67 17.16 -7.78
CA LYS A 216 25.49 15.71 -7.71
C LYS A 216 24.28 15.28 -6.88
N ASP A 217 23.58 16.23 -6.29
CA ASP A 217 22.43 15.92 -5.47
C ASP A 217 21.20 15.56 -6.30
N TYR A 218 20.30 14.76 -5.75
CA TYR A 218 19.12 14.27 -6.45
C TYR A 218 18.07 13.80 -5.44
N TRP A 219 16.83 13.64 -5.91
CA TRP A 219 15.82 12.84 -5.22
C TRP A 219 15.02 11.99 -6.20
N MET A 220 14.33 10.98 -5.67
CA MET A 220 13.58 10.00 -6.42
C MET A 220 12.10 10.08 -6.10
N HIS A 221 11.26 9.86 -7.12
CA HIS A 221 9.81 9.77 -6.96
C HIS A 221 9.24 8.65 -7.84
N ASP A 222 9.66 7.42 -7.57
CA ASP A 222 9.25 6.24 -8.33
C ASP A 222 7.87 5.76 -7.88
N HIS A 223 6.97 5.53 -8.82
CA HIS A 223 5.64 5.02 -8.52
C HIS A 223 4.99 4.38 -9.75
N GLY A 224 3.96 3.57 -9.55
CA GLY A 224 3.12 3.06 -10.64
C GLY A 224 2.21 4.16 -11.17
N ILE A 225 2.00 4.21 -12.47
CA ILE A 225 1.06 5.16 -13.08
C ILE A 225 -0.32 4.98 -12.43
N ALA A 226 -1.01 6.09 -12.16
CA ALA A 226 -2.22 6.13 -11.33
C ALA A 226 -2.02 5.57 -9.91
N MET A 227 -0.78 5.60 -9.40
CA MET A 227 -0.42 4.94 -8.12
C MET A 227 -0.80 3.44 -8.11
N GLY A 228 -0.75 2.76 -9.28
CA GLY A 228 -1.11 1.35 -9.45
C GLY A 228 -2.60 1.04 -9.37
N ARG A 229 -3.48 2.05 -9.46
CA ARG A 229 -4.93 1.90 -9.29
C ARG A 229 -5.69 1.58 -10.58
N LEU A 230 -5.03 1.53 -11.75
CA LEU A 230 -5.70 1.26 -13.02
C LEU A 230 -6.30 -0.15 -13.04
N MET A 231 -7.62 -0.19 -13.10
CA MET A 231 -8.41 -1.41 -13.17
C MET A 231 -9.77 -1.10 -13.80
N ALA A 232 -10.23 -1.96 -14.70
CA ALA A 232 -11.55 -1.86 -15.27
C ALA A 232 -12.16 -3.26 -15.41
N GLU A 233 -13.34 -3.46 -14.84
CA GLU A 233 -14.07 -4.74 -14.90
C GLU A 233 -14.49 -5.09 -16.33
N LYS A 234 -14.94 -4.10 -17.10
CA LYS A 234 -15.63 -4.28 -18.38
C LYS A 234 -15.03 -3.48 -19.53
N LEU A 235 -13.71 -3.30 -19.54
CA LEU A 235 -13.07 -2.65 -20.68
C LEU A 235 -13.16 -3.58 -21.89
N THR A 236 -13.88 -3.13 -22.92
CA THR A 236 -14.00 -3.88 -24.18
C THR A 236 -12.64 -3.92 -24.92
N PRO A 237 -12.40 -4.92 -25.80
CA PRO A 237 -11.18 -4.96 -26.59
C PRO A 237 -10.96 -3.69 -27.43
N GLU A 238 -12.04 -3.04 -27.87
CA GLU A 238 -11.99 -1.78 -28.62
C GLU A 238 -11.56 -0.61 -27.74
N GLU A 239 -12.09 -0.53 -26.52
CA GLU A 239 -11.67 0.48 -25.53
C GLU A 239 -10.22 0.27 -25.10
N GLN A 240 -9.76 -0.98 -24.99
CA GLN A 240 -8.37 -1.30 -24.66
C GLN A 240 -7.38 -0.82 -25.72
N GLN A 241 -7.82 -0.67 -26.98
CA GLN A 241 -7.01 -0.14 -28.09
C GLN A 241 -7.02 1.39 -28.17
N LYS A 242 -7.95 2.05 -27.46
CA LYS A 242 -7.96 3.51 -27.33
C LYS A 242 -6.85 3.99 -26.41
N GLY A 243 -6.46 5.26 -26.57
CA GLY A 243 -5.60 5.92 -25.62
C GLY A 243 -6.35 6.29 -24.35
N PHE A 244 -5.59 6.48 -23.30
CA PHE A 244 -6.10 7.04 -22.05
C PHE A 244 -5.17 8.13 -21.54
N GLU A 245 -5.76 9.13 -20.92
CA GLU A 245 -5.04 10.14 -20.15
C GLU A 245 -5.32 9.91 -18.67
N VAL A 246 -4.25 9.76 -17.89
CA VAL A 246 -4.26 9.61 -16.45
C VAL A 246 -3.73 10.88 -15.83
N THR A 247 -4.55 11.58 -15.05
CA THR A 247 -4.10 12.66 -14.18
C THR A 247 -3.96 12.14 -12.76
N GLU A 248 -2.76 12.23 -12.19
CA GLU A 248 -2.50 11.83 -10.80
C GLU A 248 -1.95 13.01 -10.00
N LYS A 249 -2.50 13.20 -8.81
CA LYS A 249 -2.12 14.22 -7.82
C LYS A 249 -1.47 13.52 -6.65
N THR A 250 -0.21 13.81 -6.42
CA THR A 250 0.59 13.14 -5.41
C THR A 250 1.58 14.12 -4.79
N ALA A 251 2.47 13.63 -3.94
CA ALA A 251 3.55 14.41 -3.39
C ALA A 251 4.85 13.61 -3.33
N MET A 252 5.94 14.31 -3.54
CA MET A 252 7.30 13.79 -3.46
C MET A 252 8.10 14.49 -2.37
N GLN A 253 9.11 13.84 -1.81
CA GLN A 253 10.03 14.45 -0.85
C GLN A 253 11.11 15.22 -1.60
N SER A 254 11.27 16.54 -1.30
CA SER A 254 12.32 17.36 -1.92
C SER A 254 13.72 17.03 -1.40
N ALA A 255 14.74 17.42 -2.18
CA ALA A 255 16.13 17.39 -1.74
C ALA A 255 16.39 18.22 -0.47
N ALA A 256 17.46 17.85 0.23
CA ALA A 256 17.96 18.64 1.37
C ALA A 256 18.77 19.85 0.91
N THR A 257 19.44 19.75 -0.22
CA THR A 257 20.36 20.75 -0.76
C THR A 257 19.61 21.79 -1.60
N PRO A 258 19.79 23.10 -1.34
CA PRO A 258 19.28 24.14 -2.21
C PRO A 258 19.95 24.10 -3.60
N GLY A 259 19.18 24.34 -4.65
CA GLY A 259 19.69 24.29 -6.03
C GLY A 259 18.56 24.22 -7.05
N VAL A 260 18.94 24.20 -8.34
CA VAL A 260 18.02 23.98 -9.46
C VAL A 260 18.08 22.52 -9.87
N TYR A 261 16.92 21.88 -9.91
CA TYR A 261 16.78 20.46 -10.24
C TYR A 261 15.99 20.26 -11.51
N ARG A 262 16.46 19.33 -12.34
CA ARG A 262 15.81 18.96 -13.59
C ARG A 262 15.25 17.54 -13.50
N LEU A 263 14.06 17.36 -14.03
CA LEU A 263 13.39 16.06 -14.12
C LEU A 263 14.01 15.20 -15.23
N SER A 264 14.29 13.96 -14.92
CA SER A 264 14.42 12.86 -15.86
C SER A 264 13.47 11.73 -15.49
N ALA A 265 12.89 11.08 -16.47
CA ALA A 265 11.94 10.00 -16.25
C ALA A 265 12.17 8.83 -17.22
N VAL A 266 11.99 7.62 -16.72
CA VAL A 266 12.04 6.38 -17.50
C VAL A 266 10.75 5.62 -17.24
N TYR A 267 10.13 5.13 -18.29
CA TYR A 267 9.07 4.14 -18.21
C TYR A 267 9.68 2.77 -17.96
N LEU A 268 9.09 2.01 -17.04
CA LEU A 268 9.38 0.61 -16.76
C LEU A 268 8.09 -0.19 -16.80
N ASN A 269 7.99 -1.15 -17.70
CA ASN A 269 6.92 -2.13 -17.68
C ASN A 269 7.20 -3.18 -16.60
N ARG A 270 6.34 -3.26 -15.57
CA ARG A 270 6.54 -4.17 -14.41
C ARG A 270 6.43 -5.66 -14.76
N GLU A 271 5.79 -5.99 -15.88
CA GLU A 271 5.55 -7.36 -16.33
C GLU A 271 6.66 -7.86 -17.26
N THR A 272 7.03 -7.04 -18.27
CA THR A 272 8.01 -7.42 -19.29
C THR A 272 9.43 -6.98 -18.99
N GLY A 273 9.60 -5.97 -18.13
CA GLY A 273 10.89 -5.32 -17.88
C GLY A 273 11.32 -4.36 -19.00
N GLU A 274 10.48 -4.10 -19.99
CA GLU A 274 10.76 -3.12 -21.04
C GLU A 274 10.94 -1.73 -20.44
N THR A 275 11.92 -0.98 -20.93
CA THR A 275 12.19 0.39 -20.49
C THR A 275 12.46 1.32 -21.65
N TYR A 276 12.04 2.58 -21.53
CA TYR A 276 12.41 3.67 -22.43
C TYR A 276 12.36 5.03 -21.72
N PRO A 277 13.15 6.02 -22.17
CA PRO A 277 13.13 7.36 -21.60
C PRO A 277 11.83 8.09 -21.96
N ILE A 278 11.30 8.82 -20.98
CA ILE A 278 10.17 9.74 -21.16
C ILE A 278 10.73 11.16 -21.35
N LYS A 279 10.32 11.85 -22.39
CA LYS A 279 10.74 13.22 -22.68
C LYS A 279 10.11 14.19 -21.67
N THR A 280 10.94 15.02 -21.05
CA THR A 280 10.52 16.07 -20.13
C THR A 280 11.57 17.18 -20.08
N ASN A 281 11.14 18.40 -19.75
CA ASN A 281 12.01 19.56 -19.56
C ASN A 281 11.70 20.28 -18.24
N ALA A 282 10.96 19.65 -17.35
CA ALA A 282 10.53 20.23 -16.08
C ALA A 282 11.73 20.55 -15.16
N GLN A 283 11.63 21.65 -14.47
CA GLN A 283 12.63 22.12 -13.49
C GLN A 283 11.92 22.66 -12.25
N ILE A 284 12.63 22.61 -11.11
CA ILE A 284 12.21 23.21 -9.85
C ILE A 284 13.43 23.77 -9.13
N THR A 285 13.25 24.87 -8.40
CA THR A 285 14.27 25.43 -7.53
C THR A 285 13.98 25.08 -6.08
N ILE A 286 14.92 24.45 -5.40
CA ILE A 286 14.87 24.26 -3.95
C ILE A 286 15.54 25.47 -3.29
N ASP A 287 14.72 26.23 -2.53
CA ASP A 287 15.10 27.53 -1.97
C ASP A 287 14.71 27.58 -0.47
N PRO A 288 15.67 27.71 0.45
CA PRO A 288 15.39 27.77 1.88
C PRO A 288 14.53 28.96 2.32
N GLN A 289 14.41 30.00 1.47
CA GLN A 289 13.61 31.18 1.77
C GLN A 289 12.10 30.98 1.48
N VAL A 290 11.73 29.89 0.79
CA VAL A 290 10.33 29.56 0.54
C VAL A 290 9.67 29.12 1.85
N PRO A 291 8.52 29.72 2.24
CA PRO A 291 7.80 29.31 3.44
C PRO A 291 7.37 27.83 3.37
N LYS A 292 7.48 27.13 4.50
CA LYS A 292 6.94 25.78 4.63
C LYS A 292 5.42 25.85 4.57
N LEU A 293 4.82 25.28 3.54
CA LEU A 293 3.38 25.14 3.38
C LEU A 293 2.86 23.93 4.14
N ALA A 294 1.52 23.77 4.18
CA ALA A 294 0.91 22.54 4.67
C ALA A 294 1.46 21.33 3.89
N THR A 295 1.89 20.31 4.64
CA THR A 295 2.56 19.14 4.07
C THR A 295 1.55 18.23 3.37
N PRO A 296 1.60 18.08 2.04
CA PRO A 296 0.80 17.08 1.35
C PRO A 296 1.30 15.68 1.72
N GLN A 297 0.41 14.71 1.63
CA GLN A 297 0.77 13.33 1.91
C GLN A 297 1.58 12.74 0.76
N LEU A 298 2.75 12.17 1.09
CA LEU A 298 3.60 11.46 0.14
C LEU A 298 2.89 10.20 -0.39
N ASP A 299 3.21 9.79 -1.62
CA ASP A 299 2.78 8.50 -2.15
C ASP A 299 3.33 7.33 -1.31
N LEU A 300 2.71 6.13 -1.46
CA LEU A 300 3.00 4.99 -0.60
C LEU A 300 4.40 4.40 -0.84
N VAL A 301 4.91 4.45 -2.08
CA VAL A 301 6.26 3.96 -2.42
C VAL A 301 7.32 4.86 -1.79
N THR A 302 7.14 6.18 -1.89
CA THR A 302 8.01 7.16 -1.24
C THR A 302 7.98 7.00 0.29
N GLN A 303 6.80 6.81 0.90
CA GLN A 303 6.70 6.55 2.34
C GLN A 303 7.48 5.30 2.75
N LEU A 304 7.31 4.19 2.01
CA LEU A 304 8.01 2.94 2.28
C LEU A 304 9.53 3.13 2.16
N ARG A 305 10.01 3.76 1.09
CA ARG A 305 11.44 4.03 0.85
C ARG A 305 12.07 4.83 2.00
N LEU A 306 11.45 5.94 2.38
CA LEU A 306 11.97 6.81 3.43
C LEU A 306 12.01 6.12 4.80
N LYS A 307 11.03 5.30 5.13
CA LYS A 307 11.02 4.54 6.38
C LYS A 307 12.03 3.39 6.36
N SER A 308 12.15 2.68 5.24
CA SER A 308 13.10 1.58 5.08
C SER A 308 14.56 2.02 5.23
N ALA A 309 14.89 3.28 4.94
CA ALA A 309 16.25 3.82 5.07
C ALA A 309 16.86 3.65 6.48
N ASN A 310 16.03 3.45 7.51
CA ASN A 310 16.48 3.33 8.89
C ASN A 310 16.66 1.88 9.40
N ILE A 311 16.37 0.84 8.58
CA ILE A 311 16.43 -0.55 9.08
C ILE A 311 17.84 -0.99 9.53
N GLY A 312 18.89 -0.34 9.03
CA GLY A 312 20.24 -0.57 9.52
C GLY A 312 20.47 -0.28 11.01
N GLN A 313 19.48 0.31 11.70
CA GLN A 313 19.51 0.63 13.12
C GLN A 313 18.93 -0.49 14.03
N GLY A 314 18.58 -1.64 13.48
CA GLY A 314 17.98 -2.74 14.24
C GLY A 314 16.48 -2.53 14.52
N LEU A 315 15.99 -2.96 15.70
CA LEU A 315 14.57 -2.88 16.05
C LEU A 315 14.03 -1.44 15.99
N THR A 316 14.78 -0.46 16.44
CA THR A 316 14.37 0.96 16.40
C THR A 316 14.15 1.48 14.97
N GLY A 317 14.79 0.86 13.97
CA GLY A 317 14.58 1.18 12.56
C GLY A 317 13.45 0.39 11.92
N ILE A 318 13.17 -0.84 12.40
CA ILE A 318 12.17 -1.72 11.76
C ILE A 318 10.75 -1.52 12.32
N GLU A 319 10.58 -1.22 13.60
CA GLU A 319 9.26 -0.98 14.22
C GLU A 319 8.43 0.10 13.48
N PRO A 320 9.00 1.27 13.13
CA PRO A 320 8.24 2.29 12.42
C PRO A 320 7.75 1.86 11.03
N ILE A 321 8.37 0.82 10.44
CA ILE A 321 7.93 0.25 9.16
C ILE A 321 6.67 -0.58 9.34
N PHE A 322 6.59 -1.40 10.40
CA PHE A 322 5.39 -2.18 10.68
C PHE A 322 4.20 -1.27 11.01
N GLU A 323 4.41 -0.20 11.77
CA GLU A 323 3.37 0.80 12.02
C GLU A 323 2.90 1.49 10.73
N LEU A 324 3.85 1.88 9.87
CA LEU A 324 3.54 2.47 8.57
C LEU A 324 2.72 1.50 7.71
N THR A 325 3.21 0.27 7.52
CA THR A 325 2.58 -0.71 6.61
C THR A 325 1.19 -1.10 7.08
N ASN A 326 0.97 -1.27 8.38
CA ASN A 326 -0.36 -1.49 8.94
C ASN A 326 -1.37 -0.41 8.55
N ARG A 327 -0.93 0.85 8.54
CA ARG A 327 -1.78 1.97 8.15
C ARG A 327 -1.97 2.05 6.64
N ILE A 328 -0.88 2.05 5.86
CA ILE A 328 -0.98 2.28 4.41
C ILE A 328 -1.63 1.13 3.66
N ASN A 329 -1.64 -0.08 4.23
CA ASN A 329 -2.41 -1.22 3.71
C ASN A 329 -3.93 -0.97 3.76
N GLN A 330 -4.40 -0.01 4.57
CA GLN A 330 -5.80 0.41 4.55
C GLN A 330 -6.13 1.27 3.32
N TYR A 331 -5.14 1.92 2.71
CA TYR A 331 -5.34 2.80 1.56
C TYR A 331 -5.21 2.06 0.23
N ASP A 332 -4.37 1.03 0.17
CA ASP A 332 -4.20 0.17 -1.01
C ASP A 332 -4.59 -1.28 -0.68
N SER A 333 -5.77 -1.65 -1.10
CA SER A 333 -6.41 -2.92 -0.72
C SER A 333 -5.69 -4.19 -1.19
N ILE A 334 -4.85 -4.07 -2.22
CA ILE A 334 -4.05 -5.19 -2.76
C ILE A 334 -2.55 -5.01 -2.53
N GLN A 335 -2.16 -3.95 -1.84
CA GLN A 335 -0.76 -3.64 -1.53
C GLN A 335 0.12 -3.53 -2.79
N ASP A 336 -0.42 -2.96 -3.87
CA ASP A 336 0.31 -2.80 -5.14
C ASP A 336 1.55 -1.93 -4.99
N TYR A 337 1.54 -0.99 -4.03
CA TYR A 337 2.71 -0.17 -3.72
C TYR A 337 3.96 -1.00 -3.35
N VAL A 338 3.79 -2.20 -2.78
CA VAL A 338 4.90 -3.12 -2.45
C VAL A 338 5.53 -3.68 -3.72
N LEU A 339 4.69 -4.06 -4.72
CA LEU A 339 5.15 -4.51 -6.04
C LEU A 339 5.80 -3.37 -6.83
N GLN A 340 5.26 -2.17 -6.74
CA GLN A 340 5.86 -0.97 -7.35
C GLN A 340 7.26 -0.72 -6.77
N ALA A 341 7.39 -0.74 -5.45
CA ALA A 341 8.66 -0.54 -4.74
C ALA A 341 9.70 -1.61 -5.13
N ASP A 342 9.29 -2.90 -5.14
CA ASP A 342 10.16 -4.00 -5.57
C ASP A 342 10.72 -3.77 -6.98
N LYS A 343 9.85 -3.48 -7.95
CA LYS A 343 10.29 -3.30 -9.34
C LYS A 343 11.14 -2.05 -9.53
N ALA A 344 10.76 -0.93 -8.92
CA ALA A 344 11.51 0.31 -9.00
C ALA A 344 12.90 0.18 -8.36
N PHE A 345 13.00 -0.36 -7.15
CA PHE A 345 14.27 -0.49 -6.46
C PHE A 345 15.17 -1.55 -7.11
N SER A 346 14.62 -2.66 -7.58
CA SER A 346 15.35 -3.66 -8.37
C SER A 346 15.93 -3.05 -9.64
N TYR A 347 15.13 -2.27 -10.39
CA TYR A 347 15.61 -1.58 -11.59
C TYR A 347 16.75 -0.61 -11.27
N ARG A 348 16.60 0.22 -10.22
CA ARG A 348 17.64 1.17 -9.83
C ARG A 348 18.95 0.50 -9.39
N LEU A 349 18.86 -0.58 -8.63
CA LEU A 349 20.05 -1.33 -8.17
C LEU A 349 20.84 -1.99 -9.31
N GLN A 350 20.20 -2.24 -10.44
CA GLN A 350 20.85 -2.77 -11.66
C GLN A 350 21.60 -1.71 -12.47
N GLN A 351 21.35 -0.42 -12.20
CA GLN A 351 22.05 0.66 -12.90
C GLN A 351 23.52 0.74 -12.45
N GLN A 352 24.38 1.27 -13.34
CA GLN A 352 25.77 1.57 -12.98
C GLN A 352 25.78 2.71 -11.95
N ASN A 353 26.36 2.47 -10.77
CA ASN A 353 26.46 3.43 -9.68
C ASN A 353 25.09 4.04 -9.28
N PRO A 354 24.14 3.22 -8.84
CA PRO A 354 22.84 3.75 -8.41
C PRO A 354 23.06 4.70 -7.22
N PRO A 355 22.35 5.83 -7.24
CA PRO A 355 22.38 6.72 -6.11
C PRO A 355 21.72 6.04 -4.90
N ASP A 356 22.23 6.34 -3.70
CA ASP A 356 21.69 5.83 -2.41
C ASP A 356 21.48 4.30 -2.39
N LYS A 357 22.51 3.56 -2.86
CA LYS A 357 22.45 2.11 -3.08
C LYS A 357 21.97 1.33 -1.85
N LEU A 358 22.42 1.74 -0.64
CA LEU A 358 22.07 1.05 0.60
C LEU A 358 20.58 1.25 0.95
N SER A 359 20.06 2.46 0.82
CA SER A 359 18.64 2.75 1.07
C SER A 359 17.72 2.00 0.08
N LEU A 360 18.13 1.91 -1.19
CA LEU A 360 17.41 1.09 -2.19
C LEU A 360 17.42 -0.40 -1.83
N ALA A 361 18.56 -0.93 -1.37
CA ALA A 361 18.65 -2.32 -0.93
C ALA A 361 17.77 -2.59 0.31
N TYR A 362 17.69 -1.64 1.24
CA TYR A 362 16.78 -1.68 2.37
C TYR A 362 15.32 -1.72 1.94
N GLY A 363 14.91 -0.81 1.07
CA GLY A 363 13.56 -0.77 0.52
C GLY A 363 13.20 -2.05 -0.22
N LEU A 364 14.14 -2.60 -1.00
CA LEU A 364 13.95 -3.87 -1.70
C LEU A 364 13.78 -5.03 -0.72
N ALA A 365 14.62 -5.13 0.33
CA ALA A 365 14.51 -6.18 1.34
C ALA A 365 13.13 -6.15 2.03
N ILE A 366 12.66 -4.97 2.44
CA ILE A 366 11.33 -4.81 3.03
C ILE A 366 10.23 -5.18 2.03
N SER A 367 10.33 -4.75 0.76
CA SER A 367 9.35 -5.11 -0.26
C SER A 367 9.26 -6.62 -0.46
N LYS A 368 10.39 -7.33 -0.46
CA LYS A 368 10.45 -8.80 -0.58
C LYS A 368 9.84 -9.50 0.63
N VAL A 369 10.13 -9.00 1.85
CA VAL A 369 9.53 -9.55 3.08
C VAL A 369 8.02 -9.36 3.09
N LEU A 370 7.52 -8.19 2.72
CA LEU A 370 6.08 -7.91 2.65
C LEU A 370 5.36 -8.77 1.61
N GLN A 371 6.03 -9.16 0.53
CA GLN A 371 5.53 -10.09 -0.47
C GLN A 371 5.65 -11.57 -0.05
N GLN A 372 6.29 -11.88 1.08
CA GLN A 372 6.66 -13.23 1.49
C GLN A 372 7.57 -13.93 0.46
N ASP A 373 8.31 -13.17 -0.35
CA ASP A 373 9.31 -13.68 -1.29
C ASP A 373 10.61 -13.96 -0.54
N VAL A 374 10.70 -15.13 0.09
CA VAL A 374 11.84 -15.54 0.92
C VAL A 374 13.15 -15.53 0.13
N ALA A 375 13.14 -16.09 -1.08
CA ALA A 375 14.35 -16.15 -1.92
C ALA A 375 14.79 -14.75 -2.34
N GLY A 376 13.86 -13.87 -2.68
CA GLY A 376 14.13 -12.47 -2.97
C GLY A 376 14.67 -11.70 -1.76
N ALA A 377 14.09 -11.94 -0.59
CA ALA A 377 14.51 -11.31 0.66
C ALA A 377 15.94 -11.71 1.06
N ILE A 378 16.31 -13.00 0.89
CA ILE A 378 17.70 -13.48 1.10
C ILE A 378 18.65 -12.73 0.16
N LYS A 379 18.36 -12.66 -1.14
CA LYS A 379 19.20 -11.93 -2.12
C LYS A 379 19.32 -10.44 -1.79
N ALA A 380 18.23 -9.81 -1.37
CA ALA A 380 18.25 -8.39 -1.01
C ALA A 380 19.12 -8.15 0.24
N THR A 381 19.06 -9.02 1.26
CA THR A 381 19.93 -8.93 2.44
C THR A 381 21.39 -9.24 2.10
N GLU A 382 21.68 -10.14 1.15
CA GLU A 382 23.04 -10.33 0.61
C GLU A 382 23.61 -9.06 -0.03
N GLU A 383 22.79 -8.32 -0.78
CA GLU A 383 23.21 -7.01 -1.32
C GLU A 383 23.46 -5.99 -0.20
N MET A 384 22.63 -5.94 0.84
CA MET A 384 22.89 -5.09 2.01
C MET A 384 24.25 -5.41 2.64
N ILE A 385 24.54 -6.70 2.85
CA ILE A 385 25.82 -7.18 3.41
C ILE A 385 27.01 -6.82 2.50
N LYS A 386 26.86 -6.92 1.19
CA LYS A 386 27.93 -6.53 0.24
C LYS A 386 28.23 -5.04 0.28
N ILE A 387 27.20 -4.21 0.45
CA ILE A 387 27.34 -2.74 0.49
C ILE A 387 27.96 -2.29 1.82
N ASP A 388 27.45 -2.83 2.94
CA ASP A 388 27.96 -2.54 4.27
C ASP A 388 28.14 -3.84 5.09
N PRO A 389 29.32 -4.50 4.98
CA PRO A 389 29.60 -5.76 5.66
C PRO A 389 29.86 -5.61 7.17
N HIS A 390 29.91 -4.39 7.68
CA HIS A 390 30.18 -4.12 9.11
C HIS A 390 28.93 -3.91 9.94
N ASN A 391 27.76 -3.77 9.31
CA ASN A 391 26.51 -3.63 10.02
C ASN A 391 25.99 -5.00 10.51
N PRO A 392 25.92 -5.25 11.83
CA PRO A 392 25.48 -6.53 12.39
C PRO A 392 24.02 -6.86 12.05
N TYR A 393 23.17 -5.85 11.88
CA TYR A 393 21.75 -6.05 11.64
C TYR A 393 21.45 -6.61 10.25
N HIS A 394 22.31 -6.39 9.24
CA HIS A 394 22.15 -7.01 7.92
C HIS A 394 22.20 -8.54 8.03
N TYR A 395 23.14 -9.07 8.81
CA TYR A 395 23.27 -10.50 9.10
C TYR A 395 22.13 -11.00 9.99
N ALA A 396 21.69 -10.19 10.95
CA ALA A 396 20.57 -10.54 11.82
C ALA A 396 19.26 -10.70 11.02
N TYR A 397 18.97 -9.79 10.10
CA TYR A 397 17.79 -9.90 9.22
C TYR A 397 17.88 -11.11 8.30
N GLN A 398 19.02 -11.36 7.70
CA GLN A 398 19.22 -12.58 6.90
C GLN A 398 19.02 -13.85 7.73
N GLY A 399 19.54 -13.85 8.96
CA GLY A 399 19.34 -14.94 9.90
C GLY A 399 17.88 -15.16 10.27
N PHE A 400 17.13 -14.07 10.50
CA PHE A 400 15.70 -14.13 10.76
C PHE A 400 14.95 -14.73 9.57
N ILE A 401 15.27 -14.32 8.34
CA ILE A 401 14.64 -14.86 7.12
C ILE A 401 14.94 -16.37 6.98
N TYR A 402 16.18 -16.81 7.24
CA TYR A 402 16.51 -18.24 7.24
C TYR A 402 15.75 -19.01 8.34
N LEU A 403 15.54 -18.44 9.53
CA LEU A 403 14.71 -19.07 10.58
C LEU A 403 13.25 -19.21 10.15
N TYR A 404 12.71 -18.18 9.51
CA TYR A 404 11.34 -18.22 8.97
C TYR A 404 11.19 -19.33 7.91
N ASP A 405 12.24 -19.55 7.11
CA ASP A 405 12.30 -20.60 6.06
C ASP A 405 12.76 -21.97 6.60
N TRP A 406 12.77 -22.16 7.90
CA TRP A 406 13.19 -23.43 8.54
C TRP A 406 14.60 -23.91 8.18
N GLN A 407 15.53 -22.99 7.96
CA GLN A 407 16.95 -23.23 7.65
C GLN A 407 17.87 -22.84 8.83
N PRO A 408 17.78 -23.53 9.99
CA PRO A 408 18.46 -23.10 11.21
C PRO A 408 20.00 -23.14 11.10
N GLN A 409 20.58 -24.01 10.27
CA GLN A 409 22.01 -24.08 10.08
C GLN A 409 22.53 -22.87 9.29
N ALA A 410 21.82 -22.44 8.24
CA ALA A 410 22.14 -21.23 7.50
C ALA A 410 21.97 -19.99 8.39
N ALA A 411 20.85 -19.94 9.16
CA ALA A 411 20.60 -18.89 10.14
C ALA A 411 21.73 -18.79 11.16
N GLN A 412 22.15 -19.91 11.75
CA GLN A 412 23.22 -19.96 12.74
C GLN A 412 24.53 -19.35 12.22
N LYS A 413 24.91 -19.68 10.97
CA LYS A 413 26.14 -19.18 10.35
C LYS A 413 26.16 -17.65 10.24
N VAL A 414 25.08 -17.05 9.77
CA VAL A 414 25.00 -15.59 9.60
C VAL A 414 24.80 -14.86 10.93
N LEU A 415 24.05 -15.46 11.87
CA LEU A 415 23.84 -14.91 13.20
C LEU A 415 25.12 -14.97 14.07
N ASP A 416 25.97 -15.98 13.90
CA ASP A 416 27.29 -16.02 14.54
C ASP A 416 28.15 -14.82 14.05
N LYS A 417 28.02 -14.43 12.77
CA LYS A 417 28.69 -13.24 12.25
C LYS A 417 28.10 -11.95 12.80
N ALA A 418 26.75 -11.85 12.87
CA ALA A 418 26.09 -10.71 13.50
C ALA A 418 26.57 -10.49 14.94
N ARG A 419 26.65 -11.59 15.72
CA ARG A 419 27.10 -11.56 17.11
C ARG A 419 28.57 -11.17 17.25
N GLN A 420 29.44 -11.58 16.32
CA GLN A 420 30.85 -11.13 16.31
C GLN A 420 30.98 -9.62 16.10
N LEU A 421 30.07 -9.01 15.31
CA LEU A 421 30.07 -7.58 15.04
C LEU A 421 29.41 -6.76 16.17
N ASN A 422 28.40 -7.33 16.83
CA ASN A 422 27.72 -6.70 17.98
C ASN A 422 27.39 -7.78 19.04
N PRO A 423 28.34 -8.08 19.95
CA PRO A 423 28.15 -9.12 20.96
C PRO A 423 27.15 -8.73 22.07
N ASP A 424 26.84 -7.45 22.21
CA ASP A 424 26.00 -6.95 23.30
C ASP A 424 24.52 -6.80 22.91
N SER A 425 24.17 -6.96 21.63
CA SER A 425 22.78 -6.85 21.18
C SER A 425 21.94 -8.04 21.65
N GLU A 426 20.92 -7.74 22.47
CA GLU A 426 19.97 -8.73 22.99
C GLU A 426 19.16 -9.41 21.86
N GLU A 427 18.79 -8.64 20.82
CA GLU A 427 18.04 -9.14 19.68
C GLU A 427 18.85 -10.18 18.90
N ILE A 428 20.15 -9.91 18.68
CA ILE A 428 21.05 -10.81 17.96
C ILE A 428 21.31 -12.06 18.78
N LYS A 429 21.51 -11.93 20.11
CA LYS A 429 21.66 -13.07 21.03
C LYS A 429 20.40 -13.96 21.01
N THR A 430 19.22 -13.35 21.09
CA THR A 430 17.94 -14.06 21.05
C THR A 430 17.76 -14.83 19.75
N LEU A 431 17.99 -14.21 18.59
CA LEU A 431 17.93 -14.89 17.28
C LEU A 431 18.92 -16.04 17.20
N ASN A 432 20.13 -15.85 17.73
CA ASN A 432 21.18 -16.87 17.74
C ASN A 432 20.78 -18.08 18.62
N ALA A 433 20.15 -17.82 19.79
CA ALA A 433 19.63 -18.87 20.66
C ALA A 433 18.48 -19.65 19.99
N VAL A 434 17.58 -18.96 19.30
CA VAL A 434 16.49 -19.58 18.52
C VAL A 434 17.07 -20.45 17.39
N ALA A 435 18.05 -19.97 16.66
CA ALA A 435 18.71 -20.75 15.60
C ALA A 435 19.37 -22.03 16.15
N ALA A 436 20.05 -21.93 17.31
CA ALA A 436 20.66 -23.08 17.97
C ALA A 436 19.60 -24.10 18.42
N LEU A 437 18.48 -23.61 19.00
CA LEU A 437 17.34 -24.45 19.43
C LEU A 437 16.72 -25.20 18.25
N MET A 438 16.36 -24.48 17.17
CA MET A 438 15.77 -25.07 15.98
C MET A 438 16.74 -26.02 15.26
N GLY A 439 18.06 -25.78 15.36
CA GLY A 439 19.10 -26.65 14.84
C GLY A 439 19.42 -27.88 15.71
N GLY A 440 18.72 -28.05 16.86
CA GLY A 440 18.90 -29.17 17.78
C GLY A 440 20.10 -29.02 18.75
N ASN A 441 20.78 -27.87 18.77
CA ASN A 441 21.90 -27.63 19.67
C ASN A 441 21.43 -26.99 21.00
N LEU A 442 20.83 -27.84 21.85
CA LEU A 442 20.25 -27.41 23.11
C LEU A 442 21.28 -26.78 24.08
N VAL A 443 22.53 -27.29 24.07
CA VAL A 443 23.61 -26.76 24.91
C VAL A 443 23.95 -25.33 24.51
N LYS A 444 24.15 -25.08 23.22
CA LYS A 444 24.43 -23.73 22.69
C LYS A 444 23.24 -22.80 22.95
N ALA A 445 22.02 -23.26 22.73
CA ALA A 445 20.81 -22.47 22.99
C ALA A 445 20.73 -22.05 24.46
N TRP A 446 20.97 -22.98 25.38
CA TRP A 446 20.98 -22.69 26.82
C TRP A 446 22.06 -21.70 27.25
N GLN A 447 23.30 -21.89 26.74
CA GLN A 447 24.41 -20.96 27.01
C GLN A 447 24.11 -19.54 26.54
N LEU A 448 23.52 -19.40 25.35
CA LEU A 448 23.12 -18.12 24.79
C LEU A 448 21.99 -17.46 25.60
N TRP A 449 21.04 -18.27 26.09
CA TRP A 449 19.93 -17.79 26.93
C TRP A 449 20.39 -17.31 28.30
N GLN A 450 21.40 -17.98 28.91
CA GLN A 450 21.93 -17.55 30.21
C GLN A 450 22.85 -16.31 30.13
N SER A 451 23.35 -15.97 28.96
CA SER A 451 24.19 -14.79 28.73
C SER A 451 23.37 -13.51 28.43
N ASN A 452 22.03 -13.62 28.51
CA ASN A 452 21.08 -12.50 28.44
C ASN A 452 20.74 -11.99 29.86
#